data_a2ceb2876cb5392883dcedca05d2230d
#
_entry.id   a2ceb2876cb5392883dcedca05d2230d
#
_cell.length_a   1.000
_cell.length_b   1.000
_cell.length_c   1.000
_cell.angle_alpha   90.00
_cell.angle_beta   90.00
_cell.angle_gamma   90.00
#
_symmetry.space_group_name_H-M   'P 1'
#
loop_
_entity.id
_entity.type
_entity.pdbx_description
1 polymer ?
#
loop_
_entity_poly.entity_id
_entity_poly.type
_entity_poly.pdbx_seq_one_letter_code
_entity_poly.pdbx_strand_id
1 'polypeptide(L)'
;VLVDPGLQAGTGSTDLIAGIYKFGYINNSDDWGYFAQAQYQAAVMVQSVPSSLAAYGSSGTYRPGNAANLNVGVNYQGFEKWVPTLQLNVINKTADSGTAADTWATGGTLAYLTPGLLYRLTDKTQVYANVQLPVYQNVNGIQLVPSYIASMGVRVHF
;
A
#
# COMPACT_ATOMS: atom_id res chain seq x y z
N VAL A 1 15.36 25.07 -0.57
CA VAL A 1 15.73 23.65 -0.61
C VAL A 1 14.89 23.02 -1.71
N LEU A 2 15.57 22.53 -2.76
CA LEU A 2 14.93 21.80 -3.84
C LEU A 2 14.62 20.38 -3.33
N VAL A 3 13.37 19.97 -3.43
CA VAL A 3 12.90 18.65 -2.98
C VAL A 3 12.65 17.80 -4.22
N ASP A 4 13.14 16.57 -4.20
CA ASP A 4 12.89 15.59 -5.25
C ASP A 4 11.38 15.49 -5.55
N PRO A 5 10.95 15.46 -6.84
CA PRO A 5 9.53 15.36 -7.20
C PRO A 5 8.80 14.19 -6.53
N GLY A 6 9.48 13.06 -6.29
CA GLY A 6 8.93 11.91 -5.60
C GLY A 6 8.69 12.11 -4.09
N LEU A 7 9.30 13.14 -3.49
CA LEU A 7 9.16 13.49 -2.07
C LEU A 7 8.23 14.68 -1.82
N GLN A 8 7.68 15.28 -2.86
CA GLN A 8 6.75 16.39 -2.74
C GLN A 8 5.37 15.91 -2.28
N ALA A 9 4.61 16.81 -1.64
CA ALA A 9 3.23 16.55 -1.26
C ALA A 9 2.32 16.45 -2.50
N GLY A 10 2.21 15.25 -3.04
CA GLY A 10 1.49 14.95 -4.27
C GLY A 10 2.41 14.97 -5.51
N THR A 11 2.24 13.96 -6.34
CA THR A 11 3.06 13.78 -7.55
C THR A 11 2.59 14.66 -8.71
N GLY A 12 1.43 15.34 -8.57
CA GLY A 12 0.80 16.10 -9.66
C GLY A 12 0.37 15.23 -10.86
N SER A 13 0.48 13.90 -10.76
CA SER A 13 0.05 12.98 -11.80
C SER A 13 -1.46 12.74 -11.76
N THR A 14 -2.02 12.40 -12.91
CA THR A 14 -3.36 11.79 -12.99
C THR A 14 -3.17 10.28 -13.09
N ASP A 15 -3.80 9.54 -12.19
CA ASP A 15 -3.64 8.10 -12.12
C ASP A 15 -4.97 7.39 -12.40
N LEU A 16 -4.89 6.31 -13.17
CA LEU A 16 -5.99 5.36 -13.32
C LEU A 16 -5.78 4.21 -12.32
N ILE A 17 -6.80 3.93 -11.53
CA ILE A 17 -6.79 2.85 -10.55
C ILE A 17 -7.90 1.86 -10.91
N ALA A 18 -7.53 0.59 -11.04
CA ALA A 18 -8.47 -0.51 -11.22
C ALA A 18 -8.20 -1.59 -10.17
N GLY A 19 -9.25 -2.23 -9.66
CA GLY A 19 -9.09 -3.26 -8.66
C GLY A 19 -10.25 -4.23 -8.62
N ILE A 20 -9.98 -5.40 -8.05
CA ILE A 20 -10.96 -6.45 -7.77
C ILE A 20 -10.83 -6.88 -6.33
N TYR A 21 -11.94 -7.16 -5.70
CA TYR A 21 -12.02 -7.63 -4.33
C TYR A 21 -12.96 -8.83 -4.25
N LYS A 22 -12.54 -9.86 -3.50
CA LYS A 22 -13.34 -11.04 -3.19
C LYS A 22 -13.22 -11.36 -1.71
N PHE A 23 -14.32 -11.73 -1.09
CA PHE A 23 -14.33 -12.30 0.25
C PHE A 23 -15.23 -13.52 0.28
N GLY A 24 -15.07 -14.37 1.29
CA GLY A 24 -15.88 -15.56 1.49
C GLY A 24 -15.51 -16.28 2.76
N TYR A 25 -16.14 -17.44 2.95
CA TYR A 25 -15.90 -18.31 4.09
C TYR A 25 -15.25 -19.61 3.62
N ILE A 26 -14.44 -20.22 4.49
CA ILE A 26 -13.75 -21.49 4.22
C ILE A 26 -14.63 -22.65 4.76
N ASN A 27 -14.79 -23.71 3.95
CA ASN A 27 -15.49 -24.95 4.33
C ASN A 27 -16.94 -24.76 4.81
N ASN A 28 -17.70 -23.83 4.28
CA ASN A 28 -19.06 -23.51 4.71
C ASN A 28 -19.20 -23.27 6.23
N SER A 29 -18.10 -22.93 6.89
CA SER A 29 -18.07 -22.53 8.29
C SER A 29 -17.99 -21.01 8.35
N ASP A 30 -18.89 -20.39 9.08
CA ASP A 30 -18.86 -18.94 9.30
C ASP A 30 -17.69 -18.48 10.19
N ASP A 31 -16.93 -19.44 10.76
CA ASP A 31 -15.82 -19.13 11.65
C ASP A 31 -14.58 -18.62 10.90
N TRP A 32 -14.29 -19.17 9.71
CA TRP A 32 -13.12 -18.80 8.94
C TRP A 32 -13.49 -17.99 7.71
N GLY A 33 -13.18 -16.71 7.74
CA GLY A 33 -13.29 -15.84 6.58
C GLY A 33 -11.98 -15.70 5.83
N TYR A 34 -12.05 -15.45 4.53
CA TYR A 34 -10.92 -15.05 3.71
C TYR A 34 -11.28 -13.85 2.86
N PHE A 35 -10.27 -13.10 2.47
CA PHE A 35 -10.40 -12.08 1.42
C PHE A 35 -9.16 -12.08 0.52
N ALA A 36 -9.38 -11.62 -0.70
CA ALA A 36 -8.33 -11.34 -1.67
C ALA A 36 -8.66 -10.04 -2.40
N GLN A 37 -7.67 -9.18 -2.56
CA GLN A 37 -7.77 -7.93 -3.28
C GLN A 37 -6.57 -7.80 -4.21
N ALA A 38 -6.81 -7.48 -5.47
CA ALA A 38 -5.78 -7.06 -6.39
C ALA A 38 -6.12 -5.66 -6.90
N GLN A 39 -5.13 -4.78 -6.98
CA GLN A 39 -5.27 -3.41 -7.44
C GLN A 39 -4.08 -3.05 -8.31
N TYR A 40 -4.35 -2.35 -9.41
CA TYR A 40 -3.34 -1.78 -10.28
C TYR A 40 -3.56 -0.28 -10.41
N GLN A 41 -2.49 0.49 -10.26
CA GLN A 41 -2.45 1.93 -10.42
C GLN A 41 -1.45 2.28 -11.52
N ALA A 42 -1.88 3.07 -12.49
CA ALA A 42 -1.04 3.56 -13.57
C ALA A 42 -1.12 5.08 -13.67
N ALA A 43 0.03 5.74 -13.65
CA ALA A 43 0.11 7.14 -13.98
C ALA A 43 -0.14 7.33 -15.49
N VAL A 44 -1.22 8.03 -15.86
CA VAL A 44 -1.63 8.22 -17.25
C VAL A 44 -1.09 9.51 -17.86
N MET A 45 -0.54 10.40 -17.04
CA MET A 45 0.03 11.67 -17.49
C MET A 45 1.48 11.84 -17.03
N VAL A 46 2.27 12.48 -17.88
CA VAL A 46 3.63 12.92 -17.56
C VAL A 46 3.55 14.37 -17.06
N GLN A 47 4.16 14.63 -15.93
CA GLN A 47 4.22 15.97 -15.37
C GLN A 47 5.47 16.72 -15.86
N SER A 48 5.31 18.00 -16.16
CA SER A 48 6.43 18.92 -16.39
C SER A 48 6.90 19.49 -15.06
N VAL A 49 8.17 19.30 -14.75
CA VAL A 49 8.82 19.81 -13.53
C VAL A 49 9.61 21.07 -13.91
N PRO A 50 9.21 22.27 -13.44
CA PRO A 50 9.94 23.49 -13.72
C PRO A 50 11.32 23.49 -13.05
N SER A 51 12.28 24.21 -13.61
CA SER A 51 13.67 24.28 -13.10
C SER A 51 13.78 24.73 -11.65
N SER A 52 12.81 25.48 -11.17
CA SER A 52 12.75 25.93 -9.76
C SER A 52 12.43 24.80 -8.77
N LEU A 53 11.89 23.67 -9.24
CA LEU A 53 11.50 22.50 -8.46
C LEU A 53 12.36 21.26 -8.77
N ALA A 54 13.21 21.33 -9.81
CA ALA A 54 14.07 20.23 -10.19
C ALA A 54 15.33 20.17 -9.33
N ALA A 55 15.72 19.00 -8.87
CA ALA A 55 16.87 18.77 -8.00
C ALA A 55 18.19 19.30 -8.61
N TYR A 56 18.28 19.39 -9.94
CA TYR A 56 19.47 19.83 -10.67
C TYR A 56 19.30 21.15 -11.42
N GLY A 57 18.25 21.93 -11.13
CA GLY A 57 18.04 23.27 -11.71
C GLY A 57 17.65 23.32 -13.19
N SER A 58 17.36 22.20 -13.82
CA SER A 58 16.86 22.11 -15.19
C SER A 58 15.39 21.65 -15.20
N SER A 59 14.58 22.24 -16.08
CA SER A 59 13.21 21.75 -16.32
C SER A 59 13.26 20.31 -16.87
N GLY A 60 12.32 19.49 -16.45
CA GLY A 60 12.27 18.09 -16.84
C GLY A 60 10.87 17.53 -16.85
N THR A 61 10.78 16.25 -17.11
CA THR A 61 9.52 15.47 -17.05
C THR A 61 9.62 14.46 -15.91
N TYR A 62 8.51 14.23 -15.24
CA TYR A 62 8.38 13.22 -14.19
C TYR A 62 7.09 12.43 -14.38
N ARG A 63 7.19 11.12 -14.27
CA ARG A 63 6.07 10.19 -14.23
C ARG A 63 6.29 9.15 -13.15
N PRO A 64 5.41 9.04 -12.16
CA PRO A 64 5.49 7.98 -11.16
C PRO A 64 5.43 6.60 -11.79
N GLY A 65 6.14 5.65 -11.22
CA GLY A 65 6.04 4.24 -11.60
C GLY A 65 4.65 3.69 -11.32
N ASN A 66 4.21 2.77 -12.17
CA ASN A 66 2.96 2.05 -11.95
C ASN A 66 3.09 1.13 -10.73
N ALA A 67 1.99 0.92 -10.00
CA ALA A 67 1.97 0.06 -8.82
C ALA A 67 0.93 -1.05 -8.97
N ALA A 68 1.33 -2.27 -8.62
CA ALA A 68 0.45 -3.42 -8.45
C ALA A 68 0.43 -3.82 -6.97
N ASN A 69 -0.75 -3.95 -6.39
CA ASN A 69 -0.95 -4.35 -5.00
C ASN A 69 -1.77 -5.64 -4.95
N LEU A 70 -1.30 -6.62 -4.19
CA LEU A 70 -2.03 -7.84 -3.89
C LEU A 70 -2.12 -7.99 -2.38
N ASN A 71 -3.34 -8.09 -1.87
CA ASN A 71 -3.61 -8.31 -0.46
C ASN A 71 -4.46 -9.58 -0.34
N VAL A 72 -3.98 -10.53 0.43
CA VAL A 72 -4.75 -11.74 0.76
C VAL A 72 -4.71 -11.94 2.25
N GLY A 73 -5.80 -12.43 2.82
CA GLY A 73 -5.86 -12.61 4.26
C GLY A 73 -6.95 -13.56 4.69
N VAL A 74 -6.79 -14.02 5.93
CA VAL A 74 -7.76 -14.84 6.63
C VAL A 74 -8.09 -14.22 7.98
N ASN A 75 -9.28 -14.47 8.46
CA ASN A 75 -9.72 -14.08 9.80
C ASN A 75 -10.48 -15.23 10.45
N TYR A 76 -10.40 -15.31 11.75
CA TYR A 76 -11.16 -16.29 12.52
C TYR A 76 -12.22 -15.56 13.35
N GLN A 77 -13.49 -15.92 13.15
CA GLN A 77 -14.65 -15.28 13.76
C GLN A 77 -15.33 -16.13 14.84
N GLY A 78 -14.83 -17.33 15.11
CA GLY A 78 -15.40 -18.24 16.12
C GLY A 78 -15.30 -17.74 17.57
N PHE A 79 -14.55 -16.68 17.84
CA PHE A 79 -14.60 -16.00 19.13
C PHE A 79 -15.66 -14.90 19.15
N GLU A 80 -16.44 -14.83 20.21
CA GLU A 80 -17.55 -13.86 20.32
C GLU A 80 -17.10 -12.41 20.10
N LYS A 81 -16.01 -11.98 20.72
CA LYS A 81 -15.53 -10.58 20.71
C LYS A 81 -14.23 -10.37 19.94
N TRP A 82 -13.41 -11.39 19.77
CA TRP A 82 -12.09 -11.29 19.18
C TRP A 82 -12.05 -11.87 17.79
N VAL A 83 -11.52 -11.13 16.84
CA VAL A 83 -11.31 -11.61 15.47
C VAL A 83 -9.84 -11.46 15.11
N PRO A 84 -9.01 -12.49 15.36
CA PRO A 84 -7.65 -12.49 14.87
C PRO A 84 -7.62 -12.52 13.34
N THR A 85 -6.68 -11.80 12.76
CA THR A 85 -6.48 -11.68 11.31
C THR A 85 -5.02 -11.93 10.95
N LEU A 86 -4.79 -12.50 9.80
CA LEU A 86 -3.46 -12.62 9.21
C LEU A 86 -3.55 -12.27 7.73
N GLN A 87 -2.69 -11.36 7.27
CA GLN A 87 -2.69 -10.89 5.89
C GLN A 87 -1.27 -10.97 5.31
N LEU A 88 -1.19 -11.22 4.01
CA LEU A 88 -0.03 -11.01 3.18
C LEU A 88 -0.32 -9.86 2.23
N ASN A 89 0.52 -8.83 2.27
CA ASN A 89 0.42 -7.65 1.44
C ASN A 89 1.65 -7.60 0.53
N VAL A 90 1.46 -7.65 -0.77
CA VAL A 90 2.54 -7.56 -1.76
C VAL A 90 2.35 -6.29 -2.58
N ILE A 91 3.39 -5.49 -2.66
CA ILE A 91 3.43 -4.25 -3.43
C ILE A 91 4.57 -4.38 -4.43
N ASN A 92 4.25 -4.23 -5.71
CA ASN A 92 5.24 -4.10 -6.77
C ASN A 92 5.07 -2.74 -7.42
N LYS A 93 6.12 -1.94 -7.43
CA LYS A 93 6.17 -0.64 -8.11
C LYS A 93 7.27 -0.67 -9.17
N THR A 94 6.97 -0.23 -10.39
CA THR A 94 8.00 0.01 -11.41
C THR A 94 8.80 1.27 -11.07
N ALA A 95 10.00 1.40 -11.62
CA ALA A 95 10.78 2.63 -11.45
C ALA A 95 10.01 3.84 -11.99
N ASP A 96 10.21 4.98 -11.37
CA ASP A 96 9.73 6.26 -11.88
C ASP A 96 10.45 6.59 -13.20
N SER A 97 9.88 7.43 -14.04
CA SER A 97 10.42 7.75 -15.37
C SER A 97 10.35 9.24 -15.68
N GLY A 98 11.18 9.69 -16.60
CA GLY A 98 11.31 11.09 -17.01
C GLY A 98 12.69 11.67 -16.68
N THR A 99 13.00 12.80 -17.26
CA THR A 99 14.33 13.44 -17.12
C THR A 99 14.58 14.03 -15.72
N ALA A 100 13.52 14.27 -14.96
CA ALA A 100 13.60 14.72 -13.57
C ALA A 100 13.34 13.60 -12.54
N ALA A 101 13.24 12.34 -12.99
CA ALA A 101 13.00 11.20 -12.11
C ALA A 101 14.32 10.55 -11.68
N ASP A 102 14.36 10.09 -10.42
CA ASP A 102 15.38 9.16 -9.99
C ASP A 102 14.99 7.73 -10.39
N THR A 103 15.37 7.35 -11.59
CA THR A 103 15.06 6.04 -12.16
C THR A 103 15.83 4.91 -11.50
N TRP A 104 16.94 5.22 -10.83
CA TRP A 104 17.82 4.23 -10.21
C TRP A 104 17.38 3.85 -8.80
N ALA A 105 16.91 4.82 -8.02
CA ALA A 105 16.53 4.62 -6.62
C ALA A 105 15.00 4.61 -6.39
N THR A 106 14.21 4.22 -7.40
CA THR A 106 12.76 4.09 -7.31
C THR A 106 12.28 2.74 -7.84
N GLY A 107 11.12 2.30 -7.34
CA GLY A 107 10.53 1.01 -7.68
C GLY A 107 11.12 -0.17 -6.91
N GLY A 108 10.47 -1.31 -7.05
CA GLY A 108 10.83 -2.55 -6.35
C GLY A 108 9.63 -3.36 -5.91
N THR A 109 9.88 -4.43 -5.20
CA THR A 109 8.86 -5.33 -4.65
C THR A 109 9.04 -5.45 -3.14
N LEU A 110 7.95 -5.24 -2.42
CA LEU A 110 7.87 -5.37 -0.98
C LEU A 110 6.76 -6.37 -0.64
N ALA A 111 7.00 -7.25 0.34
CA ALA A 111 5.95 -8.08 0.89
C ALA A 111 5.96 -7.98 2.42
N TYR A 112 4.77 -7.85 2.99
CA TYR A 112 4.55 -7.73 4.42
C TYR A 112 3.61 -8.82 4.91
N LEU A 113 3.99 -9.47 6.01
CA LEU A 113 3.09 -10.28 6.79
C LEU A 113 2.46 -9.38 7.87
N THR A 114 1.13 -9.42 7.96
CA THR A 114 0.37 -8.48 8.79
C THR A 114 -0.55 -9.25 9.74
N PRO A 115 -0.05 -9.67 10.91
CA PRO A 115 -0.92 -10.09 12.00
C PRO A 115 -1.73 -8.91 12.52
N GLY A 116 -2.98 -9.16 12.85
CA GLY A 116 -3.90 -8.17 13.38
C GLY A 116 -4.96 -8.77 14.29
N LEU A 117 -5.61 -7.90 15.00
CA LEU A 117 -6.70 -8.24 15.91
C LEU A 117 -7.79 -7.19 15.81
N LEU A 118 -9.03 -7.65 15.68
CA LEU A 118 -10.21 -6.80 15.81
C LEU A 118 -10.97 -7.22 17.06
N TYR A 119 -11.40 -6.23 17.83
CA TYR A 119 -12.21 -6.42 19.04
C TYR A 119 -13.56 -5.73 18.88
N ARG A 120 -14.64 -6.49 19.06
CA ARG A 120 -16.02 -5.99 19.04
C ARG A 120 -16.38 -5.42 20.40
N LEU A 121 -16.37 -4.09 20.53
CA LEU A 121 -16.79 -3.39 21.76
C LEU A 121 -18.29 -3.45 21.95
N THR A 122 -19.03 -3.22 20.87
CA THR A 122 -20.50 -3.30 20.79
C THR A 122 -20.88 -3.85 19.42
N ASP A 123 -22.15 -4.10 19.16
CA ASP A 123 -22.65 -4.53 17.84
C ASP A 123 -22.32 -3.52 16.73
N LYS A 124 -22.12 -2.26 17.08
CA LYS A 124 -21.84 -1.17 16.14
C LYS A 124 -20.40 -0.65 16.18
N THR A 125 -19.66 -0.93 17.25
CA THR A 125 -18.33 -0.35 17.45
C THR A 125 -17.27 -1.44 17.58
N GLN A 126 -16.23 -1.32 16.77
CA GLN A 126 -15.11 -2.24 16.74
C GLN A 126 -13.80 -1.46 16.81
N VAL A 127 -12.82 -2.00 17.53
CA VAL A 127 -11.45 -1.51 17.57
C VAL A 127 -10.55 -2.52 16.85
N TYR A 128 -9.62 -2.05 16.06
CA TYR A 128 -8.65 -2.93 15.41
C TYR A 128 -7.23 -2.43 15.61
N ALA A 129 -6.30 -3.37 15.64
CA ALA A 129 -4.86 -3.10 15.61
C ALA A 129 -4.17 -4.13 14.72
N ASN A 130 -3.16 -3.70 13.99
CA ASN A 130 -2.31 -4.60 13.19
C ASN A 130 -0.87 -4.09 13.15
N VAL A 131 0.05 -5.01 12.86
CA VAL A 131 1.47 -4.71 12.64
C VAL A 131 1.89 -5.36 11.33
N GLN A 132 2.41 -4.57 10.39
CA GLN A 132 2.99 -5.06 9.15
C GLN A 132 4.48 -5.29 9.35
N LEU A 133 4.92 -6.50 9.11
CA LEU A 133 6.31 -6.93 9.22
C LEU A 133 6.84 -7.24 7.81
N PRO A 134 7.93 -6.61 7.36
CA PRO A 134 8.49 -6.92 6.06
C PRO A 134 9.06 -8.34 6.05
N VAL A 135 8.58 -9.18 5.12
CA VAL A 135 9.07 -10.55 4.92
C VAL A 135 9.86 -10.71 3.62
N TYR A 136 9.70 -9.76 2.71
CA TYR A 136 10.47 -9.70 1.47
C TYR A 136 10.68 -8.24 1.05
N GLN A 137 11.92 -7.90 0.66
CA GLN A 137 12.31 -6.57 0.21
C GLN A 137 13.29 -6.72 -0.94
N ASN A 138 12.89 -6.27 -2.12
CA ASN A 138 13.76 -6.17 -3.28
C ASN A 138 13.47 -4.82 -3.94
N VAL A 139 14.24 -3.82 -3.57
CA VAL A 139 14.08 -2.42 -4.03
C VAL A 139 15.26 -2.02 -4.89
N ASN A 140 15.03 -1.14 -5.84
CA ASN A 140 16.07 -0.62 -6.72
C ASN A 140 16.90 0.43 -5.96
N GLY A 141 18.22 0.39 -6.08
CA GLY A 141 19.11 1.35 -5.47
C GLY A 141 18.98 1.47 -3.94
N ILE A 142 19.10 2.69 -3.42
CA ILE A 142 19.00 2.98 -1.99
C ILE A 142 17.64 3.61 -1.71
N GLN A 143 16.76 2.88 -1.03
CA GLN A 143 15.43 3.36 -0.63
C GLN A 143 15.20 3.12 0.86
N LEU A 144 14.41 4.02 1.47
CA LEU A 144 13.96 3.84 2.85
C LEU A 144 12.81 2.84 2.88
N VAL A 145 12.99 1.74 3.59
CA VAL A 145 11.96 0.73 3.82
C VAL A 145 11.68 0.63 5.32
N PRO A 146 10.40 0.71 5.73
CA PRO A 146 10.05 0.59 7.15
C PRO A 146 10.42 -0.79 7.71
N SER A 147 11.00 -0.82 8.91
CA SER A 147 11.25 -2.08 9.64
C SER A 147 9.96 -2.71 10.16
N TYR A 148 8.94 -1.90 10.42
CA TYR A 148 7.56 -2.31 10.73
C TYR A 148 6.61 -1.13 10.55
N ILE A 149 5.31 -1.42 10.38
CA ILE A 149 4.26 -0.40 10.39
C ILE A 149 3.18 -0.87 11.36
N ALA A 150 2.90 -0.09 12.40
CA ALA A 150 1.80 -0.36 13.33
C ALA A 150 0.62 0.56 13.02
N SER A 151 -0.58 0.00 13.03
CA SER A 151 -1.81 0.74 12.80
C SER A 151 -2.88 0.32 13.79
N MET A 152 -3.67 1.29 14.25
CA MET A 152 -4.81 1.07 15.11
C MET A 152 -5.96 2.02 14.70
N GLY A 153 -7.18 1.60 14.94
CA GLY A 153 -8.33 2.44 14.64
C GLY A 153 -9.64 1.92 15.21
N VAL A 154 -10.67 2.74 15.05
CA VAL A 154 -12.05 2.44 15.47
C VAL A 154 -12.94 2.47 14.24
N ARG A 155 -13.81 1.48 14.12
CA ARG A 155 -14.86 1.41 13.11
C ARG A 155 -16.22 1.50 13.80
N VAL A 156 -17.06 2.39 13.31
CA VAL A 156 -18.43 2.57 13.80
C VAL A 156 -19.40 2.35 12.63
N HIS A 157 -20.40 1.51 12.84
CA HIS A 157 -21.51 1.29 11.91
C HIS A 157 -22.74 2.05 12.43
N PHE A 158 -23.36 2.84 11.57
CA PHE A 158 -24.55 3.64 11.87
C PHE A 158 -25.83 2.91 11.47
#